data_352a61dd9fe81066eabc2d2953661197
#
_entry.id   352a61dd9fe81066eabc2d2953661197
#
_cell.length_a   1.000
_cell.length_b   1.000
_cell.length_c   1.000
_cell.angle_alpha   90.00
_cell.angle_beta   90.00
_cell.angle_gamma   90.00
#
_symmetry.space_group_name_H-M   'P 1'
#
loop_
_entity.id
_entity.type
_entity.pdbx_description
1 polymer ?
#
loop_
_entity_poly.entity_id
_entity_poly.type
_entity_poly.pdbx_seq_one_letter_code
_entity_poly.pdbx_strand_id
1 'polypeptide(L)'
;MRNSLTITGEITAEKGAETRSWSKELEFEFKKGKKKLGPIDTAIDGIGKINNMLAFGHDQDKFRIINLDLIYPLINISGRYELSHNDKYKLFCKFNADITGTPLIGLELRADVIQIFAAYFKIDRVVTTIREKGAELEQEVKQGKNGAFYGAQLDLILSGDLSVMFGWESDDKGDWAFKKDTALETGFGIRAETNIRGGARYYTVNGYFDASAQISAKVLVALESTEKNMELILYHDGIQTSARVKYGASIKHRKDDDEWEVPIGNEDEPIEKDWIFQEPLPKEKSTYRISLG
;
A
#
# COMPACT_ATOMS: atom_id res chain seq x y z
N MET A 1 -6.46 4.20 4.84
CA MET A 1 -7.09 3.15 4.01
C MET A 1 -7.95 3.83 2.96
N ARG A 2 -7.79 3.47 1.70
CA ARG A 2 -8.70 3.95 0.65
C ARG A 2 -9.97 3.09 0.72
N ASN A 3 -11.09 3.71 1.00
CA ASN A 3 -12.41 3.08 0.96
C ASN A 3 -13.08 3.41 -0.38
N SER A 4 -12.34 3.35 -1.47
CA SER A 4 -12.81 3.76 -2.78
C SER A 4 -12.29 2.83 -3.88
N LEU A 5 -13.13 2.57 -4.87
CA LEU A 5 -12.75 1.99 -6.14
C LEU A 5 -12.32 3.13 -7.06
N THR A 6 -11.12 3.07 -7.58
CA THR A 6 -10.61 4.03 -8.54
C THR A 6 -10.55 3.38 -9.93
N ILE A 7 -11.16 4.01 -10.91
CA ILE A 7 -11.08 3.63 -12.32
C ILE A 7 -10.43 4.79 -13.06
N THR A 8 -9.24 4.55 -13.62
CA THR A 8 -8.54 5.53 -14.45
C THR A 8 -8.68 5.13 -15.90
N GLY A 9 -9.20 6.04 -16.71
CA GLY A 9 -9.26 5.89 -18.17
C GLY A 9 -8.19 6.77 -18.81
N GLU A 10 -7.34 6.19 -19.65
CA GLU A 10 -6.33 6.91 -20.40
C GLU A 10 -6.44 6.59 -21.88
N ILE A 11 -6.39 7.63 -22.74
CA ILE A 11 -6.34 7.50 -24.19
C ILE A 11 -5.11 8.24 -24.67
N THR A 12 -4.23 7.55 -25.38
CA THR A 12 -3.03 8.13 -25.97
C THR A 12 -3.10 8.02 -27.49
N ALA A 13 -2.86 9.13 -28.18
CA ALA A 13 -2.75 9.16 -29.63
C ALA A 13 -1.33 9.59 -30.03
N GLU A 14 -0.70 8.80 -30.87
CA GLU A 14 0.65 9.08 -31.37
C GLU A 14 0.63 9.28 -32.88
N LYS A 15 1.28 10.35 -33.33
CA LYS A 15 1.49 10.66 -34.76
C LYS A 15 2.92 11.14 -34.96
N GLY A 16 3.78 10.26 -35.42
CA GLY A 16 5.21 10.55 -35.56
C GLY A 16 5.87 10.86 -34.22
N ALA A 17 6.43 12.06 -34.07
CA ALA A 17 7.05 12.51 -32.81
C ALA A 17 6.07 13.20 -31.86
N GLU A 18 4.81 13.40 -32.27
CA GLU A 18 3.79 14.02 -31.46
C GLU A 18 2.96 12.98 -30.72
N THR A 19 2.89 13.12 -29.40
CA THR A 19 2.04 12.30 -28.53
C THR A 19 1.02 13.21 -27.83
N ARG A 20 -0.23 12.82 -27.83
CA ARG A 20 -1.31 13.46 -27.06
C ARG A 20 -1.96 12.42 -26.19
N SER A 21 -2.07 12.71 -24.91
CA SER A 21 -2.76 11.85 -23.94
C SER A 21 -3.92 12.60 -23.28
N TRP A 22 -4.98 11.86 -23.01
CA TRP A 22 -6.14 12.30 -22.22
C TRP A 22 -6.36 11.26 -21.13
N SER A 23 -6.44 11.71 -19.91
CA SER A 23 -6.75 10.84 -18.77
C SER A 23 -7.98 11.34 -18.02
N LYS A 24 -8.76 10.42 -17.48
CA LYS A 24 -9.87 10.70 -16.58
C LYS A 24 -9.90 9.68 -15.48
N GLU A 25 -9.90 10.16 -14.25
CA GLU A 25 -10.05 9.35 -13.05
C GLU A 25 -11.50 9.44 -12.55
N LEU A 26 -12.07 8.29 -12.23
CA LEU A 26 -13.39 8.17 -11.60
C LEU A 26 -13.19 7.45 -10.27
N GLU A 27 -13.49 8.13 -9.18
CA GLU A 27 -13.43 7.58 -7.84
C GLU A 27 -14.83 7.30 -7.32
N PHE A 28 -15.05 6.05 -6.90
CA PHE A 28 -16.30 5.61 -6.31
C PHE A 28 -16.09 5.37 -4.82
N GLU A 29 -16.43 6.33 -3.98
CA GLU A 29 -16.38 6.17 -2.53
C GLU A 29 -17.46 5.22 -2.03
N PHE A 30 -17.05 4.23 -1.24
CA PHE A 30 -17.98 3.32 -0.56
C PHE A 30 -18.43 3.95 0.76
N LYS A 31 -19.51 4.72 0.74
CA LYS A 31 -20.15 5.22 1.96
C LYS A 31 -21.15 4.20 2.46
N LYS A 32 -21.01 3.74 3.72
CA LYS A 32 -22.00 2.89 4.39
C LYS A 32 -23.41 3.43 4.10
N GLY A 33 -24.20 2.68 3.32
CA GLY A 33 -25.65 2.87 3.17
C GLY A 33 -26.15 3.52 1.87
N LYS A 34 -25.32 3.90 0.86
CA LYS A 34 -25.85 4.62 -0.31
C LYS A 34 -25.75 3.96 -1.69
N LYS A 35 -24.91 2.97 -1.92
CA LYS A 35 -24.95 2.12 -3.13
C LYS A 35 -24.45 0.71 -2.79
N LYS A 36 -25.26 -0.29 -3.02
CA LYS A 36 -24.89 -1.69 -2.86
C LYS A 36 -24.16 -2.16 -4.13
N LEU A 37 -22.92 -2.56 -4.00
CA LEU A 37 -22.12 -3.16 -5.07
C LEU A 37 -22.12 -4.71 -4.99
N GLY A 38 -23.21 -5.28 -4.46
CA GLY A 38 -23.42 -6.73 -4.44
C GLY A 38 -22.30 -7.53 -3.79
N PRO A 39 -21.41 -8.18 -4.57
CA PRO A 39 -20.37 -9.05 -4.01
C PRO A 39 -19.35 -8.34 -3.12
N ILE A 40 -19.02 -7.08 -3.42
CA ILE A 40 -18.05 -6.29 -2.64
C ILE A 40 -18.63 -5.93 -1.27
N ASP A 41 -19.90 -5.52 -1.20
CA ASP A 41 -20.56 -5.27 0.09
C ASP A 41 -20.61 -6.53 0.96
N THR A 42 -20.85 -7.68 0.35
CA THR A 42 -20.84 -8.97 1.05
C THR A 42 -19.47 -9.29 1.61
N ALA A 43 -18.39 -9.01 0.86
CA ALA A 43 -17.02 -9.19 1.31
C ALA A 43 -16.69 -8.24 2.49
N ILE A 44 -17.07 -6.95 2.39
CA ILE A 44 -16.88 -5.96 3.45
C ILE A 44 -17.62 -6.37 4.73
N ASP A 45 -18.88 -6.79 4.61
CA ASP A 45 -19.67 -7.27 5.76
C ASP A 45 -19.06 -8.55 6.35
N GLY A 46 -18.54 -9.45 5.51
CA GLY A 46 -17.80 -10.63 5.92
C GLY A 46 -16.55 -10.29 6.73
N ILE A 47 -15.72 -9.38 6.22
CA ILE A 47 -14.52 -8.89 6.90
C ILE A 47 -14.89 -8.20 8.22
N GLY A 48 -15.94 -7.39 8.24
CA GLY A 48 -16.45 -6.77 9.45
C GLY A 48 -16.85 -7.80 10.52
N LYS A 49 -17.48 -8.90 10.11
CA LYS A 49 -17.84 -10.02 11.02
C LYS A 49 -16.58 -10.73 11.53
N ILE A 50 -15.63 -11.03 10.66
CA ILE A 50 -14.34 -11.64 11.03
C ILE A 50 -13.60 -10.75 12.02
N ASN A 51 -13.48 -9.46 11.74
CA ASN A 51 -12.83 -8.51 12.64
C ASN A 51 -13.52 -8.42 14.00
N ASN A 52 -14.84 -8.54 14.04
CA ASN A 52 -15.58 -8.58 15.31
C ASN A 52 -15.37 -9.90 16.07
N MET A 53 -15.17 -11.01 15.38
CA MET A 53 -14.81 -12.29 15.99
C MET A 53 -13.37 -12.30 16.52
N LEU A 54 -12.47 -11.57 15.88
CA LEU A 54 -11.06 -11.41 16.25
C LEU A 54 -10.86 -10.30 17.32
N ALA A 55 -11.92 -9.62 17.73
CA ALA A 55 -11.87 -8.64 18.82
C ALA A 55 -11.91 -9.35 20.17
N PHE A 56 -10.97 -8.99 21.04
CA PHE A 56 -10.84 -9.51 22.40
C PHE A 56 -11.32 -8.45 23.40
N GLY A 57 -11.88 -8.88 24.54
CA GLY A 57 -12.33 -8.01 25.63
C GLY A 57 -13.83 -8.09 25.89
N HIS A 58 -14.30 -7.42 26.98
CA HIS A 58 -15.71 -7.31 27.34
C HIS A 58 -16.40 -6.19 26.54
N ASP A 59 -17.72 -6.23 26.45
CA ASP A 59 -18.55 -5.44 25.52
C ASP A 59 -18.28 -3.93 25.41
N GLN A 60 -17.65 -3.32 26.40
CA GLN A 60 -17.33 -1.89 26.39
C GLN A 60 -15.84 -1.59 26.08
N ASP A 61 -14.95 -2.60 26.20
CA ASP A 61 -13.50 -2.44 26.06
C ASP A 61 -12.92 -3.39 25.01
N LYS A 62 -13.63 -3.57 23.89
CA LYS A 62 -13.14 -4.42 22.81
C LYS A 62 -11.96 -3.76 22.12
N PHE A 63 -10.79 -4.38 22.21
CA PHE A 63 -9.63 -4.02 21.41
C PHE A 63 -9.35 -5.11 20.36
N ARG A 64 -8.82 -4.69 19.25
CA ARG A 64 -8.48 -5.59 18.13
C ARG A 64 -6.99 -5.84 18.13
N ILE A 65 -6.62 -7.08 18.43
CA ILE A 65 -5.24 -7.56 18.29
C ILE A 65 -4.91 -7.86 16.84
N ILE A 66 -5.91 -8.34 16.12
CA ILE A 66 -5.79 -8.72 14.70
C ILE A 66 -6.86 -7.96 13.91
N ASN A 67 -6.43 -7.32 12.84
CA ASN A 67 -7.30 -6.65 11.87
C ASN A 67 -7.14 -7.31 10.52
N LEU A 68 -8.25 -7.58 9.87
CA LEU A 68 -8.31 -8.00 8.47
C LEU A 68 -8.84 -6.84 7.65
N ASP A 69 -8.08 -6.39 6.70
CA ASP A 69 -8.43 -5.28 5.82
C ASP A 69 -8.51 -5.73 4.37
N LEU A 70 -9.48 -5.18 3.66
CA LEU A 70 -9.63 -5.36 2.22
C LEU A 70 -8.84 -4.26 1.50
N ILE A 71 -7.99 -4.66 0.56
CA ILE A 71 -7.35 -3.74 -0.36
C ILE A 71 -8.27 -3.65 -1.58
N TYR A 72 -8.81 -2.45 -1.80
CA TYR A 72 -9.79 -2.19 -2.85
C TYR A 72 -9.16 -2.24 -4.24
N PRO A 73 -9.92 -2.62 -5.25
CA PRO A 73 -9.48 -2.65 -6.63
C PRO A 73 -8.99 -1.28 -7.11
N LEU A 74 -7.87 -1.29 -7.79
CA LEU A 74 -7.41 -0.17 -8.62
C LEU A 74 -7.44 -0.64 -10.06
N ILE A 75 -8.46 -0.19 -10.81
CA ILE A 75 -8.65 -0.59 -12.21
C ILE A 75 -8.19 0.57 -13.10
N ASN A 76 -7.29 0.28 -14.01
CA ASN A 76 -6.88 1.19 -15.05
C ASN A 76 -7.31 0.65 -16.41
N ILE A 77 -7.94 1.49 -17.21
CA ILE A 77 -8.34 1.19 -18.60
C ILE A 77 -7.60 2.18 -19.49
N SER A 78 -6.74 1.67 -20.35
CA SER A 78 -5.98 2.50 -21.27
C SER A 78 -6.29 2.12 -22.72
N GLY A 79 -6.27 3.12 -23.58
CA GLY A 79 -6.40 2.97 -25.01
C GLY A 79 -5.28 3.73 -25.72
N ARG A 80 -4.63 3.08 -26.67
CA ARG A 80 -3.58 3.70 -27.47
C ARG A 80 -3.89 3.53 -28.95
N TYR A 81 -3.65 4.57 -29.68
CA TYR A 81 -3.80 4.63 -31.11
C TYR A 81 -2.49 5.10 -31.73
N GLU A 82 -1.97 4.33 -32.69
CA GLU A 82 -0.76 4.66 -33.41
C GLU A 82 -0.88 4.41 -34.90
N LEU A 83 -0.15 5.18 -35.72
CA LEU A 83 0.00 4.92 -37.14
C LEU A 83 1.19 3.97 -37.36
N SER A 84 0.93 2.84 -37.99
CA SER A 84 1.93 1.81 -38.26
C SER A 84 1.98 1.49 -39.76
N HIS A 85 2.99 0.71 -40.17
CA HIS A 85 3.15 0.24 -41.53
C HIS A 85 3.12 -1.28 -41.52
N ASN A 86 2.47 -1.88 -42.53
CA ASN A 86 2.60 -3.30 -42.76
C ASN A 86 3.82 -3.61 -43.69
N ASP A 87 4.13 -4.89 -43.90
CA ASP A 87 5.22 -5.36 -44.74
C ASP A 87 5.18 -4.83 -46.20
N LYS A 88 4.04 -4.34 -46.63
CA LYS A 88 3.83 -3.72 -47.95
C LYS A 88 3.90 -2.18 -47.91
N TYR A 89 4.42 -1.61 -46.84
CA TYR A 89 4.50 -0.16 -46.58
C TYR A 89 3.16 0.58 -46.66
N LYS A 90 2.05 -0.11 -46.45
CA LYS A 90 0.76 0.52 -46.35
C LYS A 90 0.56 1.00 -44.91
N LEU A 91 0.18 2.28 -44.76
CA LEU A 91 -0.18 2.87 -43.47
C LEU A 91 -1.49 2.27 -43.00
N PHE A 92 -1.53 1.88 -41.75
CA PHE A 92 -2.76 1.50 -41.05
C PHE A 92 -2.76 2.05 -39.64
N CYS A 93 -3.95 2.11 -39.03
CA CYS A 93 -4.12 2.51 -37.64
C CYS A 93 -4.10 1.27 -36.74
N LYS A 94 -3.13 1.19 -35.85
CA LYS A 94 -3.08 0.17 -34.83
C LYS A 94 -3.72 0.69 -33.55
N PHE A 95 -4.69 -0.04 -33.03
CA PHE A 95 -5.33 0.25 -31.76
C PHE A 95 -4.85 -0.76 -30.72
N ASN A 96 -4.57 -0.27 -29.51
CA ASN A 96 -4.29 -1.06 -28.35
C ASN A 96 -5.27 -0.68 -27.26
N ALA A 97 -5.78 -1.66 -26.54
CA ALA A 97 -6.63 -1.45 -25.38
C ALA A 97 -6.13 -2.36 -24.25
N ASP A 98 -5.94 -1.80 -23.07
CA ASP A 98 -5.44 -2.53 -21.92
C ASP A 98 -6.37 -2.27 -20.72
N ILE A 99 -6.63 -3.33 -19.95
CA ILE A 99 -7.32 -3.27 -18.67
C ILE A 99 -6.40 -3.90 -17.63
N THR A 100 -6.01 -3.11 -16.63
CA THR A 100 -5.19 -3.58 -15.53
C THR A 100 -5.93 -3.39 -14.21
N GLY A 101 -5.88 -4.41 -13.36
CA GLY A 101 -6.31 -4.34 -11.96
C GLY A 101 -5.11 -4.66 -11.06
N THR A 102 -4.54 -3.66 -10.40
CA THR A 102 -3.33 -3.81 -9.59
C THR A 102 -3.48 -3.11 -8.25
N PRO A 103 -3.94 -3.81 -7.21
CA PRO A 103 -4.55 -5.13 -7.29
C PRO A 103 -5.98 -5.10 -7.84
N LEU A 104 -6.47 -6.23 -8.36
CA LEU A 104 -7.89 -6.44 -8.60
C LEU A 104 -8.63 -6.68 -7.28
N ILE A 105 -8.00 -7.37 -6.35
CA ILE A 105 -8.44 -7.57 -4.98
C ILE A 105 -7.22 -7.90 -4.12
N GLY A 106 -7.20 -7.41 -2.88
CA GLY A 106 -6.17 -7.78 -1.92
C GLY A 106 -6.75 -7.88 -0.51
N LEU A 107 -6.05 -8.63 0.33
CA LEU A 107 -6.34 -8.79 1.75
C LEU A 107 -5.06 -8.52 2.54
N GLU A 108 -5.21 -7.80 3.64
CA GLU A 108 -4.14 -7.57 4.59
C GLU A 108 -4.59 -7.97 5.99
N LEU A 109 -3.85 -8.89 6.60
CA LEU A 109 -4.01 -9.28 7.99
C LEU A 109 -2.91 -8.61 8.80
N ARG A 110 -3.27 -7.71 9.70
CA ARG A 110 -2.35 -7.02 10.59
C ARG A 110 -2.54 -7.52 12.01
N ALA A 111 -1.45 -7.95 12.63
CA ALA A 111 -1.40 -8.40 14.01
C ALA A 111 -0.51 -7.48 14.84
N ASP A 112 -1.06 -6.88 15.90
CA ASP A 112 -0.31 -6.11 16.88
C ASP A 112 0.42 -7.05 17.84
N VAL A 113 1.72 -7.21 17.60
CA VAL A 113 2.56 -8.17 18.33
C VAL A 113 2.66 -7.79 19.82
N ILE A 114 2.79 -6.49 20.12
CA ILE A 114 2.85 -6.03 21.53
C ILE A 114 1.57 -6.38 22.26
N GLN A 115 0.41 -6.17 21.60
CA GLN A 115 -0.89 -6.45 22.22
C GLN A 115 -1.14 -7.96 22.33
N ILE A 116 -0.64 -8.79 21.39
CA ILE A 116 -0.69 -10.25 21.50
C ILE A 116 0.07 -10.72 22.74
N PHE A 117 1.30 -10.24 22.93
CA PHE A 117 2.09 -10.57 24.14
C PHE A 117 1.41 -10.07 25.41
N ALA A 118 0.88 -8.83 25.38
CA ALA A 118 0.15 -8.27 26.50
C ALA A 118 -1.07 -9.13 26.92
N ALA A 119 -1.84 -9.60 25.93
CA ALA A 119 -2.97 -10.48 26.16
C ALA A 119 -2.53 -11.85 26.73
N TYR A 120 -1.46 -12.41 26.19
CA TYR A 120 -0.89 -13.68 26.71
C TYR A 120 -0.51 -13.58 28.19
N PHE A 121 0.10 -12.48 28.61
CA PHE A 121 0.45 -12.21 30.01
C PHE A 121 -0.68 -11.57 30.83
N LYS A 122 -1.88 -11.39 30.28
CA LYS A 122 -3.06 -10.77 30.91
C LYS A 122 -2.82 -9.33 31.40
N ILE A 123 -1.97 -8.58 30.71
CA ILE A 123 -1.69 -7.15 30.95
C ILE A 123 -2.18 -6.25 29.80
N ASP A 124 -2.99 -6.79 28.91
CA ASP A 124 -3.53 -6.13 27.72
C ASP A 124 -4.22 -4.81 28.04
N ARG A 125 -5.03 -4.75 29.12
CA ARG A 125 -5.67 -3.51 29.57
C ARG A 125 -4.66 -2.44 29.97
N VAL A 126 -3.57 -2.84 30.63
CA VAL A 126 -2.52 -1.90 31.04
C VAL A 126 -1.85 -1.30 29.80
N VAL A 127 -1.49 -2.16 28.83
CA VAL A 127 -0.86 -1.71 27.58
C VAL A 127 -1.80 -0.82 26.78
N THR A 128 -3.08 -1.16 26.68
CA THR A 128 -4.09 -0.33 26.01
C THR A 128 -4.21 1.05 26.69
N THR A 129 -4.35 1.07 28.02
CA THR A 129 -4.44 2.34 28.76
C THR A 129 -3.19 3.21 28.59
N ILE A 130 -2.00 2.60 28.58
CA ILE A 130 -0.75 3.33 28.36
C ILE A 130 -0.72 3.94 26.95
N ARG A 131 -1.16 3.20 25.93
CA ARG A 131 -1.21 3.68 24.55
C ARG A 131 -2.22 4.81 24.35
N GLU A 132 -3.43 4.66 24.92
CA GLU A 132 -4.47 5.69 24.89
C GLU A 132 -3.99 6.98 25.54
N LYS A 133 -3.43 6.89 26.74
CA LYS A 133 -2.83 8.03 27.42
C LYS A 133 -1.64 8.63 26.65
N GLY A 134 -0.79 7.79 26.07
CA GLY A 134 0.30 8.24 25.22
C GLY A 134 -0.20 9.04 24.02
N ALA A 135 -1.26 8.58 23.37
CA ALA A 135 -1.87 9.28 22.24
C ALA A 135 -2.54 10.59 22.64
N GLU A 136 -3.22 10.62 23.79
CA GLU A 136 -3.83 11.82 24.36
C GLU A 136 -2.75 12.88 24.68
N LEU A 137 -1.70 12.48 25.38
CA LEU A 137 -0.59 13.36 25.73
C LEU A 137 0.16 13.86 24.48
N GLU A 138 0.30 13.02 23.45
CA GLU A 138 0.87 13.43 22.16
C GLU A 138 0.06 14.56 21.54
N GLN A 139 -1.26 14.45 21.53
CA GLN A 139 -2.14 15.51 21.02
C GLN A 139 -2.02 16.79 21.86
N GLU A 140 -1.96 16.67 23.17
CA GLU A 140 -1.79 17.83 24.06
C GLU A 140 -0.46 18.55 23.81
N VAL A 141 0.64 17.81 23.69
CA VAL A 141 1.97 18.37 23.37
C VAL A 141 1.96 19.05 22.01
N LYS A 142 1.34 18.44 20.99
CA LYS A 142 1.18 19.05 19.66
C LYS A 142 0.33 20.33 19.68
N GLN A 143 -0.65 20.42 20.58
CA GLN A 143 -1.45 21.62 20.79
C GLN A 143 -0.73 22.70 21.63
N GLY A 144 0.50 22.46 22.01
CA GLY A 144 1.32 23.44 22.73
C GLY A 144 1.25 23.35 24.26
N LYS A 145 0.60 22.34 24.83
CA LYS A 145 0.59 22.12 26.27
C LYS A 145 1.90 21.49 26.74
N ASN A 146 2.26 21.78 27.99
CA ASN A 146 3.41 21.12 28.64
C ASN A 146 3.06 19.66 28.91
N GLY A 147 3.98 18.76 28.60
CA GLY A 147 3.80 17.33 28.81
C GLY A 147 4.87 16.51 28.11
N ALA A 148 4.80 15.21 28.31
CA ALA A 148 5.64 14.25 27.61
C ALA A 148 4.80 13.06 27.19
N PHE A 149 5.10 12.49 26.04
CA PHE A 149 4.44 11.30 25.52
C PHE A 149 5.47 10.30 25.00
N TYR A 150 5.04 9.07 24.91
CA TYR A 150 5.76 8.03 24.22
C TYR A 150 4.77 7.03 23.59
N GLY A 151 5.20 6.35 22.55
CA GLY A 151 4.44 5.30 21.89
C GLY A 151 5.36 4.26 21.29
N ALA A 152 4.94 3.02 21.33
CA ALA A 152 5.61 1.91 20.69
C ALA A 152 4.58 1.02 19.99
N GLN A 153 4.92 0.60 18.76
CA GLN A 153 4.11 -0.27 17.94
C GLN A 153 5.00 -1.32 17.29
N LEU A 154 4.54 -2.55 17.22
CA LEU A 154 5.17 -3.63 16.48
C LEU A 154 4.06 -4.45 15.83
N ASP A 155 3.95 -4.37 14.53
CA ASP A 155 2.95 -5.07 13.75
C ASP A 155 3.57 -6.14 12.87
N LEU A 156 2.92 -7.29 12.80
CA LEU A 156 3.16 -8.31 11.80
C LEU A 156 2.01 -8.25 10.79
N ILE A 157 2.34 -8.11 9.52
CA ILE A 157 1.40 -7.92 8.44
C ILE A 157 1.58 -9.03 7.42
N LEU A 158 0.51 -9.76 7.16
CA LEU A 158 0.43 -10.74 6.08
C LEU A 158 -0.46 -10.15 5.00
N SER A 159 0.00 -10.13 3.76
CA SER A 159 -0.77 -9.63 2.62
C SER A 159 -0.92 -10.68 1.54
N GLY A 160 -2.06 -10.66 0.88
CA GLY A 160 -2.31 -11.42 -0.33
C GLY A 160 -3.02 -10.52 -1.34
N ASP A 161 -2.56 -10.50 -2.56
CA ASP A 161 -3.17 -9.72 -3.63
C ASP A 161 -3.26 -10.51 -4.92
N LEU A 162 -4.28 -10.19 -5.70
CA LEU A 162 -4.51 -10.70 -7.05
C LEU A 162 -4.50 -9.51 -8.00
N SER A 163 -3.67 -9.57 -9.01
CA SER A 163 -3.58 -8.58 -10.07
C SER A 163 -3.86 -9.22 -11.41
N VAL A 164 -4.47 -8.46 -12.32
CA VAL A 164 -4.79 -8.92 -13.67
C VAL A 164 -4.38 -7.87 -14.69
N MET A 165 -3.91 -8.33 -15.83
CA MET A 165 -3.64 -7.51 -16.99
C MET A 165 -4.21 -8.18 -18.23
N PHE A 166 -5.15 -7.53 -18.90
CA PHE A 166 -5.72 -7.94 -20.16
C PHE A 166 -5.42 -6.89 -21.21
N GLY A 167 -4.84 -7.32 -22.31
CA GLY A 167 -4.53 -6.46 -23.44
C GLY A 167 -5.14 -6.98 -24.74
N TRP A 168 -5.57 -6.06 -25.58
CA TRP A 168 -6.03 -6.31 -26.95
C TRP A 168 -5.30 -5.40 -27.91
N GLU A 169 -5.01 -5.90 -29.08
CA GLU A 169 -4.45 -5.11 -30.17
C GLU A 169 -5.15 -5.42 -31.50
N SER A 170 -5.24 -4.41 -32.35
CA SER A 170 -5.74 -4.60 -33.71
C SER A 170 -4.59 -4.84 -34.70
N ASP A 171 -4.83 -5.69 -35.69
CA ASP A 171 -3.92 -5.90 -36.81
C ASP A 171 -4.12 -4.87 -37.94
N ASP A 172 -3.43 -5.08 -39.06
CA ASP A 172 -3.50 -4.24 -40.28
C ASP A 172 -4.81 -4.40 -41.07
N LYS A 173 -5.67 -5.36 -40.69
CA LYS A 173 -7.01 -5.56 -41.23
C LYS A 173 -8.10 -5.02 -40.33
N GLY A 174 -7.75 -4.60 -39.12
CA GLY A 174 -8.67 -4.16 -38.08
C GLY A 174 -9.24 -5.29 -37.22
N ASP A 175 -8.72 -6.50 -37.36
CA ASP A 175 -9.10 -7.62 -36.49
C ASP A 175 -8.45 -7.48 -35.13
N TRP A 176 -9.22 -7.76 -34.05
CA TRP A 176 -8.76 -7.65 -32.67
C TRP A 176 -8.28 -9.00 -32.14
N ALA A 177 -7.12 -9.00 -31.52
CA ALA A 177 -6.56 -10.17 -30.83
C ALA A 177 -6.13 -9.82 -29.41
N PHE A 178 -6.11 -10.82 -28.54
CA PHE A 178 -5.50 -10.67 -27.22
C PHE A 178 -4.00 -10.48 -27.37
N LYS A 179 -3.44 -9.56 -26.58
CA LYS A 179 -1.99 -9.44 -26.46
C LYS A 179 -1.41 -10.66 -25.73
N LYS A 180 -0.20 -11.04 -26.12
CA LYS A 180 0.51 -12.20 -25.54
C LYS A 180 0.90 -11.98 -24.07
N ASP A 181 1.01 -10.76 -23.63
CA ASP A 181 1.38 -10.33 -22.28
C ASP A 181 0.20 -10.24 -21.29
N THR A 182 -0.95 -10.80 -21.67
CA THR A 182 -2.06 -11.01 -20.71
C THR A 182 -1.57 -11.88 -19.56
N ALA A 183 -1.65 -11.34 -18.35
CA ALA A 183 -1.13 -11.97 -17.14
C ALA A 183 -2.16 -11.98 -16.01
N LEU A 184 -2.12 -13.05 -15.25
CA LEU A 184 -2.75 -13.15 -13.93
C LEU A 184 -1.63 -13.33 -12.91
N GLU A 185 -1.58 -12.47 -11.91
CA GLU A 185 -0.53 -12.49 -10.89
C GLU A 185 -1.14 -12.50 -9.49
N THR A 186 -0.61 -13.33 -8.63
CA THR A 186 -0.95 -13.32 -7.21
C THR A 186 0.32 -13.14 -6.38
N GLY A 187 0.24 -12.26 -5.39
CA GLY A 187 1.33 -11.98 -4.46
C GLY A 187 0.98 -12.40 -3.05
N PHE A 188 1.98 -12.90 -2.34
CA PHE A 188 1.91 -13.18 -0.90
C PHE A 188 3.07 -12.49 -0.22
N GLY A 189 2.75 -11.58 0.70
CA GLY A 189 3.74 -10.78 1.42
C GLY A 189 3.69 -11.00 2.92
N ILE A 190 4.84 -10.87 3.53
CA ILE A 190 5.00 -10.75 4.98
C ILE A 190 5.81 -9.49 5.27
N ARG A 191 5.37 -8.70 6.24
CA ARG A 191 6.03 -7.48 6.64
C ARG A 191 5.94 -7.32 8.16
N ALA A 192 7.06 -7.01 8.79
CA ALA A 192 7.07 -6.58 10.18
C ALA A 192 7.43 -5.10 10.22
N GLU A 193 6.64 -4.31 10.92
CA GLU A 193 6.81 -2.87 11.09
C GLU A 193 6.93 -2.54 12.56
N THR A 194 7.89 -1.70 12.92
CA THR A 194 8.00 -1.12 14.25
C THR A 194 8.08 0.38 14.17
N ASN A 195 7.43 1.04 15.12
CA ASN A 195 7.53 2.48 15.32
C ASN A 195 7.68 2.75 16.81
N ILE A 196 8.67 3.55 17.17
CA ILE A 196 8.90 4.04 18.53
C ILE A 196 8.99 5.55 18.44
N ARG A 197 8.14 6.22 19.19
CA ARG A 197 8.08 7.68 19.19
C ARG A 197 7.96 8.23 20.59
N GLY A 198 8.49 9.41 20.79
CA GLY A 198 8.38 10.13 22.05
C GLY A 198 8.61 11.61 21.85
N GLY A 199 8.13 12.39 22.77
CA GLY A 199 8.36 13.82 22.76
C GLY A 199 8.03 14.43 24.11
N ALA A 200 8.57 15.61 24.33
CA ALA A 200 8.31 16.39 25.53
C ALA A 200 8.28 17.87 25.19
N ARG A 201 7.38 18.58 25.83
CA ARG A 201 7.29 20.02 25.80
C ARG A 201 7.29 20.60 27.21
N TYR A 202 8.16 21.54 27.43
CA TYR A 202 8.22 22.27 28.68
C TYR A 202 8.40 23.76 28.41
N TYR A 203 7.34 24.54 28.59
CA TYR A 203 7.27 25.98 28.26
C TYR A 203 7.70 26.27 26.80
N THR A 204 8.90 26.78 26.61
CA THR A 204 9.46 27.20 25.34
C THR A 204 10.32 26.13 24.67
N VAL A 205 10.62 25.04 25.38
CA VAL A 205 11.44 23.94 24.87
C VAL A 205 10.54 22.81 24.41
N ASN A 206 10.74 22.35 23.19
CA ASN A 206 10.07 21.19 22.63
C ASN A 206 11.11 20.22 22.08
N GLY A 207 10.94 18.94 22.35
CA GLY A 207 11.78 17.88 21.82
C GLY A 207 10.95 16.68 21.39
N TYR A 208 11.35 16.03 20.32
CA TYR A 208 10.70 14.81 19.83
C TYR A 208 11.69 13.84 19.20
N PHE A 209 11.28 12.60 19.17
CA PHE A 209 11.97 11.47 18.56
C PHE A 209 10.94 10.55 17.91
N ASP A 210 11.21 10.12 16.68
CA ASP A 210 10.41 9.15 15.94
C ASP A 210 11.37 8.21 15.19
N ALA A 211 11.32 6.93 15.52
CA ALA A 211 12.11 5.90 14.85
C ALA A 211 11.17 4.81 14.35
N SER A 212 11.31 4.47 13.09
CA SER A 212 10.60 3.37 12.47
C SER A 212 11.56 2.42 11.78
N ALA A 213 11.20 1.15 11.76
CA ALA A 213 11.90 0.16 10.96
C ALA A 213 10.90 -0.83 10.38
N GLN A 214 11.22 -1.33 9.20
CA GLN A 214 10.40 -2.29 8.47
C GLN A 214 11.29 -3.37 7.87
N ILE A 215 10.83 -4.62 7.93
CA ILE A 215 11.37 -5.71 7.14
C ILE A 215 10.23 -6.32 6.33
N SER A 216 10.47 -6.60 5.05
CA SER A 216 9.45 -7.14 4.15
C SER A 216 10.03 -8.18 3.21
N ALA A 217 9.19 -9.15 2.87
CA ALA A 217 9.42 -10.13 1.82
C ALA A 217 8.10 -10.38 1.08
N LYS A 218 8.15 -10.50 -0.25
CA LYS A 218 6.99 -10.84 -1.07
C LYS A 218 7.37 -11.89 -2.10
N VAL A 219 6.53 -12.91 -2.20
CA VAL A 219 6.60 -13.95 -3.23
C VAL A 219 5.45 -13.74 -4.19
N LEU A 220 5.72 -13.85 -5.47
CA LEU A 220 4.77 -13.61 -6.55
C LEU A 220 4.70 -14.84 -7.45
N VAL A 221 3.50 -15.12 -7.91
CA VAL A 221 3.21 -16.19 -8.87
C VAL A 221 2.45 -15.56 -10.02
N ALA A 222 3.06 -15.59 -11.21
CA ALA A 222 2.42 -15.12 -12.42
C ALA A 222 2.01 -16.29 -13.31
N LEU A 223 0.84 -16.18 -13.94
CA LEU A 223 0.38 -17.05 -15.01
C LEU A 223 0.42 -16.22 -16.29
N GLU A 224 1.27 -16.59 -17.21
CA GLU A 224 1.46 -15.89 -18.48
C GLU A 224 1.13 -16.80 -19.67
N SER A 225 0.57 -16.19 -20.71
CA SER A 225 0.35 -16.87 -21.98
C SER A 225 1.60 -16.72 -22.85
N THR A 226 2.17 -17.83 -23.28
CA THR A 226 3.23 -17.89 -24.30
C THR A 226 2.62 -18.23 -25.65
N GLU A 227 3.43 -18.22 -26.73
CA GLU A 227 2.94 -18.56 -28.08
C GLU A 227 2.33 -19.96 -28.21
N LYS A 228 2.69 -20.88 -27.33
CA LYS A 228 2.29 -22.30 -27.43
C LYS A 228 1.59 -22.82 -26.19
N ASN A 229 1.91 -22.29 -25.03
CA ASN A 229 1.48 -22.82 -23.73
C ASN A 229 1.23 -21.70 -22.74
N MET A 230 0.64 -22.04 -21.60
CA MET A 230 0.63 -21.17 -20.43
C MET A 230 1.81 -21.53 -19.51
N GLU A 231 2.45 -20.53 -18.92
CA GLU A 231 3.54 -20.72 -17.97
C GLU A 231 3.16 -20.14 -16.61
N LEU A 232 3.42 -20.93 -15.57
CA LEU A 232 3.38 -20.47 -14.20
C LEU A 232 4.81 -20.10 -13.79
N ILE A 233 5.01 -18.86 -13.35
CA ILE A 233 6.32 -18.30 -13.01
C ILE A 233 6.31 -17.88 -11.57
N LEU A 234 7.26 -18.40 -10.77
CA LEU A 234 7.44 -17.98 -9.38
C LEU A 234 8.66 -17.06 -9.28
N TYR A 235 8.51 -15.92 -8.61
CA TYR A 235 9.54 -14.92 -8.39
C TYR A 235 9.32 -14.18 -7.07
N HIS A 236 10.23 -13.31 -6.65
CA HIS A 236 10.13 -12.62 -5.37
C HIS A 236 10.85 -11.28 -5.35
N ASP A 237 10.39 -10.39 -4.49
CA ASP A 237 10.96 -9.04 -4.29
C ASP A 237 12.21 -9.06 -3.39
N GLY A 238 12.67 -10.24 -2.96
CA GLY A 238 13.76 -10.39 -2.02
C GLY A 238 13.33 -10.15 -0.58
N ILE A 239 14.32 -9.94 0.29
CA ILE A 239 14.12 -9.54 1.68
C ILE A 239 14.76 -8.19 1.87
N GLN A 240 13.95 -7.19 2.15
CA GLN A 240 14.34 -5.80 2.27
C GLN A 240 14.04 -5.27 3.67
N THR A 241 14.91 -4.41 4.15
CA THR A 241 14.72 -3.73 5.44
C THR A 241 14.99 -2.26 5.25
N SER A 242 14.14 -1.43 5.83
CA SER A 242 14.34 0.01 5.92
C SER A 242 14.27 0.46 7.37
N ALA A 243 15.05 1.47 7.71
CA ALA A 243 14.95 2.15 8.99
C ALA A 243 15.00 3.65 8.77
N ARG A 244 14.22 4.37 9.57
CA ARG A 244 14.12 5.83 9.53
C ARG A 244 14.12 6.38 10.93
N VAL A 245 14.92 7.41 11.16
CA VAL A 245 14.99 8.09 12.45
C VAL A 245 14.85 9.60 12.24
N LYS A 246 13.89 10.17 12.94
CA LYS A 246 13.68 11.61 13.06
C LYS A 246 13.85 12.01 14.52
N TYR A 247 14.52 13.07 14.75
CA TYR A 247 14.56 13.72 16.06
C TYR A 247 14.67 15.23 15.88
N GLY A 248 14.18 15.93 16.86
CA GLY A 248 14.28 17.38 16.83
C GLY A 248 14.06 17.96 18.21
N ALA A 249 14.60 19.14 18.38
CA ALA A 249 14.31 20.01 19.50
C ALA A 249 14.14 21.44 18.98
N SER A 250 13.27 22.18 19.60
CA SER A 250 13.11 23.59 19.29
C SER A 250 12.99 24.41 20.55
N ILE A 251 13.50 25.63 20.51
CA ILE A 251 13.35 26.61 21.57
C ILE A 251 12.59 27.79 20.97
N LYS A 252 11.37 28.02 21.47
CA LYS A 252 10.58 29.19 21.11
C LYS A 252 10.90 30.32 22.05
N HIS A 253 11.34 31.43 21.52
CA HIS A 253 11.54 32.66 22.26
C HIS A 253 10.50 33.68 21.84
N ARG A 254 9.78 34.20 22.82
CA ARG A 254 8.81 35.29 22.63
C ARG A 254 9.35 36.51 23.36
N LYS A 255 9.78 37.52 22.60
CA LYS A 255 10.16 38.80 23.15
C LYS A 255 9.45 39.90 22.35
N ASP A 256 8.61 40.62 23.03
CA ASP A 256 7.78 41.70 22.49
C ASP A 256 7.08 41.32 21.18
N ASP A 257 6.43 41.39 20.44
CA ASP A 257 5.73 40.94 19.26
C ASP A 257 6.53 40.07 18.25
N ASP A 258 7.81 39.79 18.54
CA ASP A 258 8.64 38.91 17.73
C ASP A 258 8.71 37.49 18.33
N GLU A 259 8.15 36.50 17.59
CA GLU A 259 8.27 35.08 17.91
C GLU A 259 9.30 34.47 16.95
N TRP A 260 10.37 33.90 17.48
CA TRP A 260 11.35 33.16 16.69
C TRP A 260 11.63 31.79 17.32
N GLU A 261 11.82 30.81 16.46
CA GLU A 261 12.08 29.43 16.83
C GLU A 261 13.43 28.99 16.28
N VAL A 262 14.26 28.40 17.13
CA VAL A 262 15.52 27.78 16.70
C VAL A 262 15.32 26.29 16.65
N PRO A 263 15.17 25.69 15.45
CA PRO A 263 15.09 24.25 15.31
C PRO A 263 16.48 23.63 15.42
N ILE A 264 16.57 22.51 16.13
CA ILE A 264 17.74 21.65 16.21
C ILE A 264 17.27 20.23 15.91
N GLY A 265 17.87 19.56 14.93
CA GLY A 265 17.52 18.18 14.63
C GLY A 265 17.59 17.86 13.15
N ASN A 266 16.97 16.75 12.77
CA ASN A 266 16.95 16.24 11.41
C ASN A 266 15.51 16.08 10.84
N GLU A 267 14.58 16.96 11.25
CA GLU A 267 13.17 16.87 10.83
C GLU A 267 13.01 16.93 9.32
N ASP A 268 13.73 17.84 8.67
CA ASP A 268 13.68 18.05 7.23
C ASP A 268 14.47 16.99 6.45
N GLU A 269 15.51 16.43 7.06
CA GLU A 269 16.37 15.40 6.47
C GLU A 269 16.49 14.20 7.43
N PRO A 270 15.48 13.33 7.53
CA PRO A 270 15.54 12.15 8.39
C PRO A 270 16.68 11.23 8.00
N ILE A 271 17.29 10.59 9.00
CA ILE A 271 18.28 9.54 8.75
C ILE A 271 17.52 8.32 8.25
N GLU A 272 17.77 7.95 7.00
CA GLU A 272 17.17 6.78 6.38
C GLU A 272 18.26 5.80 5.95
N LYS A 273 18.00 4.52 6.13
CA LYS A 273 18.91 3.47 5.73
C LYS A 273 18.15 2.24 5.29
N ASP A 274 18.50 1.75 4.11
CA ASP A 274 17.94 0.53 3.53
C ASP A 274 19.01 -0.55 3.46
N TRP A 275 18.58 -1.79 3.65
CA TRP A 275 19.41 -2.98 3.49
C TRP A 275 18.65 -4.02 2.70
N ILE A 276 19.37 -4.72 1.84
CA ILE A 276 18.87 -5.84 1.09
C ILE A 276 19.56 -7.09 1.63
N PHE A 277 18.81 -7.95 2.31
CA PHE A 277 19.32 -9.24 2.83
C PHE A 277 19.27 -10.33 1.77
N GLN A 278 18.30 -10.27 0.88
CA GLN A 278 18.18 -11.14 -0.26
C GLN A 278 17.78 -10.30 -1.46
N GLU A 279 18.57 -10.42 -2.52
CA GLU A 279 18.29 -9.73 -3.79
C GLU A 279 16.95 -10.19 -4.39
N PRO A 280 16.21 -9.30 -5.03
CA PRO A 280 15.02 -9.66 -5.79
C PRO A 280 15.36 -10.65 -6.90
N LEU A 281 14.48 -11.62 -7.11
CA LEU A 281 14.48 -12.45 -8.30
C LEU A 281 13.37 -11.95 -9.22
N PRO A 282 13.68 -11.10 -10.21
CA PRO A 282 12.65 -10.59 -11.11
C PRO A 282 12.12 -11.70 -12.02
N LYS A 283 10.89 -11.54 -12.47
CA LYS A 283 10.13 -12.51 -13.26
C LYS A 283 10.90 -13.00 -14.49
N GLU A 284 11.60 -12.10 -15.21
CA GLU A 284 12.36 -12.40 -16.41
C GLU A 284 13.58 -13.30 -16.13
N LYS A 285 14.13 -13.21 -14.93
CA LYS A 285 15.30 -14.00 -14.49
C LYS A 285 14.91 -15.26 -13.73
N SER A 286 13.62 -15.47 -13.44
CA SER A 286 13.18 -16.64 -12.72
C SER A 286 13.39 -17.90 -13.53
N THR A 287 14.05 -18.88 -12.91
CA THR A 287 14.20 -20.26 -13.42
C THR A 287 13.07 -21.17 -12.94
N TYR A 288 12.25 -20.70 -12.04
CA TYR A 288 11.10 -21.44 -11.50
C TYR A 288 9.90 -21.25 -12.41
N ARG A 289 9.91 -21.96 -13.55
CA ARG A 289 8.88 -21.92 -14.59
C ARG A 289 8.29 -23.30 -14.80
N ILE A 290 6.97 -23.38 -14.82
CA ILE A 290 6.24 -24.62 -15.06
C ILE A 290 5.34 -24.39 -16.26
N SER A 291 5.58 -25.13 -17.35
CA SER A 291 4.70 -25.13 -18.51
C SER A 291 3.44 -25.92 -18.19
N LEU A 292 2.29 -25.36 -18.48
CA LEU A 292 0.98 -25.95 -18.20
C LEU A 292 0.35 -26.60 -19.46
N GLY A 293 1.16 -27.16 -20.29
CA GLY A 293 0.76 -28.07 -21.37
C GLY A 293 0.49 -27.38 -22.70
#